data_a1818fc95a4cdd9d1a09f97a1268c3eb
#
_entry.id   a1818fc95a4cdd9d1a09f97a1268c3eb
#
_cell.length_a   1.000
_cell.length_b   1.000
_cell.length_c   1.000
_cell.angle_alpha   90.00
_cell.angle_beta   90.00
_cell.angle_gamma   90.00
#
_symmetry.space_group_name_H-M   'P 1'
#
loop_
_entity.id
_entity.type
_entity.pdbx_description
1 polymer ?
#
loop_
_entity_poly.entity_id
_entity_poly.type
_entity_poly.pdbx_seq_one_letter_code
_entity_poly.pdbx_strand_id
1 'polypeptide(L)'
;MTNDVPSESNRVRRLFRERFTFQISVDIPHVPQGLAVAKAALEAGVTILELGTPLLKYEGVRNVVPIFRQRFPTALLLADMKTMDGGEGEANAVYGGGGNVIDFLALAGEKTAKAVCAVRDTFRQADPAIPRLAFADVLIPMQGPAGLAVETAERMLAAGVDGVGIHLQYDARRADPALFQGSYLTDVACAVFESVGDRAPVQVVGGLSAEQAVALARKGLRAFVISGNLGLPDAKSRYGLPAGEIERHIRDFVAQVSAAS
;
A
#
# COMPACT_ATOMS: atom_id res chain seq x y z
N MET A 1 27.47 -25.49 3.18
CA MET A 1 26.99 -24.19 2.68
C MET A 1 25.53 -24.41 2.31
N THR A 2 24.62 -24.09 3.22
CA THR A 2 23.17 -24.10 2.94
C THR A 2 22.92 -22.95 1.96
N ASN A 3 22.53 -23.28 0.72
CA ASN A 3 21.99 -22.33 -0.23
C ASN A 3 20.69 -21.80 0.38
N ASP A 4 20.80 -20.70 1.11
CA ASP A 4 19.66 -19.99 1.68
C ASP A 4 18.94 -19.28 0.53
N VAL A 5 18.05 -20.00 -0.15
CA VAL A 5 17.17 -19.41 -1.17
C VAL A 5 16.30 -18.41 -0.43
N PRO A 6 16.37 -17.11 -0.77
CA PRO A 6 15.56 -16.12 -0.09
C PRO A 6 14.09 -16.53 -0.13
N SER A 7 13.39 -16.49 0.99
CA SER A 7 11.95 -16.76 1.01
C SER A 7 11.22 -15.86 0.03
N GLU A 8 10.06 -16.31 -0.50
CA GLU A 8 9.28 -15.52 -1.45
C GLU A 8 8.88 -14.16 -0.85
N SER A 9 8.65 -14.09 0.46
CA SER A 9 8.42 -12.84 1.17
C SER A 9 9.61 -11.88 1.09
N ASN A 10 10.84 -12.38 1.23
CA ASN A 10 12.05 -11.57 1.09
C ASN A 10 12.26 -11.11 -0.36
N ARG A 11 11.92 -11.94 -1.34
CA ARG A 11 11.96 -11.59 -2.75
C ARG A 11 10.97 -10.44 -3.06
N VAL A 12 9.74 -10.56 -2.61
CA VAL A 12 8.71 -9.53 -2.82
C VAL A 12 9.08 -8.24 -2.08
N ARG A 13 9.57 -8.32 -0.84
CA ARG A 13 10.04 -7.16 -0.08
C ARG A 13 11.15 -6.41 -0.83
N ARG A 14 12.08 -7.11 -1.48
CA ARG A 14 13.12 -6.49 -2.33
C ARG A 14 12.54 -5.83 -3.57
N LEU A 15 11.52 -6.40 -4.21
CA LEU A 15 10.87 -5.79 -5.36
C LEU A 15 10.34 -4.39 -5.04
N PHE A 16 9.72 -4.19 -3.88
CA PHE A 16 9.25 -2.87 -3.44
C PHE A 16 10.37 -1.84 -3.25
N ARG A 17 11.60 -2.28 -3.01
CA ARG A 17 12.75 -1.39 -2.77
C ARG A 17 13.57 -1.12 -4.03
N GLU A 18 13.69 -2.10 -4.88
CA GLU A 18 14.66 -2.10 -6.00
C GLU A 18 14.00 -1.78 -7.34
N ARG A 19 12.69 -1.99 -7.47
CA ARG A 19 11.96 -1.75 -8.71
C ARG A 19 10.75 -0.89 -8.48
N PHE A 20 10.34 -0.16 -9.50
CA PHE A 20 9.06 0.52 -9.45
C PHE A 20 7.94 -0.50 -9.25
N THR A 21 7.17 -0.30 -8.19
CA THR A 21 5.96 -1.04 -7.89
C THR A 21 4.78 -0.08 -7.88
N PHE A 22 3.73 -0.47 -8.58
CA PHE A 22 2.51 0.30 -8.68
C PHE A 22 1.38 -0.49 -8.03
N GLN A 23 0.70 0.15 -7.12
CA GLN A 23 -0.45 -0.37 -6.39
C GLN A 23 -1.67 0.44 -6.76
N ILE A 24 -2.80 -0.20 -7.00
CA ILE A 24 -4.10 0.48 -7.14
C ILE A 24 -4.90 0.29 -5.86
N SER A 25 -5.33 1.39 -5.23
CA SER A 25 -6.25 1.33 -4.11
C SER A 25 -7.70 1.24 -4.60
N VAL A 26 -8.32 0.07 -4.42
CA VAL A 26 -9.71 -0.17 -4.83
C VAL A 26 -10.65 0.34 -3.74
N ASP A 27 -10.74 1.68 -3.61
CA ASP A 27 -11.60 2.37 -2.63
C ASP A 27 -13.04 2.48 -3.13
N ILE A 28 -13.68 1.34 -3.31
CA ILE A 28 -15.02 1.17 -3.88
C ILE A 28 -15.83 0.30 -2.93
N PRO A 29 -17.11 0.65 -2.64
CA PRO A 29 -17.87 -0.09 -1.64
C PRO A 29 -18.40 -1.45 -2.13
N HIS A 30 -18.34 -1.77 -3.44
CA HIS A 30 -18.97 -2.96 -4.01
C HIS A 30 -18.00 -3.84 -4.80
N VAL A 31 -18.00 -5.13 -4.51
CA VAL A 31 -17.15 -6.15 -5.15
C VAL A 31 -17.21 -6.14 -6.69
N PRO A 32 -18.37 -6.12 -7.36
CA PRO A 32 -18.39 -6.17 -8.83
C PRO A 32 -17.65 -5.00 -9.48
N GLN A 33 -17.82 -3.78 -8.96
CA GLN A 33 -17.13 -2.60 -9.46
C GLN A 33 -15.63 -2.67 -9.11
N GLY A 34 -15.30 -3.12 -7.90
CA GLY A 34 -13.91 -3.33 -7.48
C GLY A 34 -13.16 -4.30 -8.38
N LEU A 35 -13.79 -5.40 -8.79
CA LEU A 35 -13.20 -6.36 -9.73
C LEU A 35 -12.95 -5.75 -11.12
N ALA A 36 -13.84 -4.88 -11.59
CA ALA A 36 -13.68 -4.19 -12.88
C ALA A 36 -12.48 -3.22 -12.85
N VAL A 37 -12.34 -2.42 -11.77
CA VAL A 37 -11.20 -1.50 -11.59
C VAL A 37 -9.90 -2.29 -11.43
N ALA A 38 -9.89 -3.35 -10.63
CA ALA A 38 -8.71 -4.20 -10.45
C ALA A 38 -8.23 -4.82 -11.78
N LYS A 39 -9.17 -5.28 -12.62
CA LYS A 39 -8.84 -5.81 -13.95
C LYS A 39 -8.20 -4.73 -14.83
N ALA A 40 -8.81 -3.56 -14.94
CA ALA A 40 -8.27 -2.45 -15.73
C ALA A 40 -6.88 -2.03 -15.25
N ALA A 41 -6.66 -2.02 -13.94
CA ALA A 41 -5.36 -1.67 -13.34
C ALA A 41 -4.26 -2.70 -13.68
N LEU A 42 -4.55 -3.99 -13.59
CA LEU A 42 -3.59 -5.04 -13.99
C LEU A 42 -3.25 -4.95 -15.49
N GLU A 43 -4.22 -4.68 -16.36
CA GLU A 43 -4.03 -4.47 -17.80
C GLU A 43 -3.18 -3.21 -18.09
N ALA A 44 -3.22 -2.23 -17.18
CA ALA A 44 -2.39 -1.02 -17.23
C ALA A 44 -0.96 -1.19 -16.67
N GLY A 45 -0.60 -2.36 -16.12
CA GLY A 45 0.74 -2.63 -15.60
C GLY A 45 0.90 -2.45 -14.08
N VAL A 46 -0.19 -2.31 -13.34
CA VAL A 46 -0.17 -2.35 -11.87
C VAL A 46 0.25 -3.75 -11.39
N THR A 47 1.01 -3.80 -10.32
CA THR A 47 1.56 -5.05 -9.77
C THR A 47 0.88 -5.51 -8.49
N ILE A 48 0.21 -4.61 -7.80
CA ILE A 48 -0.41 -4.86 -6.49
C ILE A 48 -1.86 -4.36 -6.51
N LEU A 49 -2.78 -5.23 -6.15
CA LEU A 49 -4.17 -4.88 -5.92
C LEU A 49 -4.39 -4.64 -4.43
N GLU A 50 -4.65 -3.40 -4.06
CA GLU A 50 -5.07 -3.06 -2.72
C GLU A 50 -6.60 -3.15 -2.62
N LEU A 51 -7.05 -3.99 -1.72
CA LEU A 51 -8.44 -4.08 -1.32
C LEU A 51 -8.68 -2.95 -0.32
N GLY A 52 -9.24 -1.84 -0.82
CA GLY A 52 -9.36 -0.60 -0.06
C GLY A 52 -10.26 -0.72 1.16
N THR A 53 -10.01 0.12 2.15
CA THR A 53 -10.77 0.13 3.42
C THR A 53 -12.30 0.18 3.21
N PRO A 54 -12.86 0.98 2.28
CA PRO A 54 -14.31 0.98 2.04
C PRO A 54 -14.81 -0.39 1.60
N LEU A 55 -14.15 -1.04 0.66
CA LEU A 55 -14.53 -2.36 0.16
C LEU A 55 -14.54 -3.40 1.28
N LEU A 56 -13.47 -3.45 2.08
CA LEU A 56 -13.33 -4.39 3.18
C LEU A 56 -14.35 -4.17 4.31
N LYS A 57 -14.69 -2.90 4.60
CA LYS A 57 -15.67 -2.57 5.65
C LYS A 57 -17.11 -2.80 5.23
N TYR A 58 -17.44 -2.57 3.96
CA TYR A 58 -18.83 -2.76 3.46
C TYR A 58 -19.14 -4.22 3.17
N GLU A 59 -18.20 -4.96 2.56
CA GLU A 59 -18.44 -6.33 2.09
C GLU A 59 -17.80 -7.41 2.99
N GLY A 60 -16.94 -7.02 3.91
CA GLY A 60 -16.24 -7.90 4.85
C GLY A 60 -15.00 -8.59 4.28
N VAL A 61 -13.90 -8.55 5.05
CA VAL A 61 -12.60 -9.09 4.65
C VAL A 61 -12.65 -10.56 4.27
N ARG A 62 -13.43 -11.38 5.01
CA ARG A 62 -13.58 -12.83 4.76
C ARG A 62 -14.32 -13.16 3.47
N ASN A 63 -15.06 -12.20 2.92
CA ASN A 63 -15.74 -12.31 1.63
C ASN A 63 -14.85 -11.75 0.50
N VAL A 64 -14.33 -10.55 0.67
CA VAL A 64 -13.61 -9.82 -0.37
C VAL A 64 -12.30 -10.51 -0.76
N VAL A 65 -11.45 -10.85 0.22
CA VAL A 65 -10.12 -11.39 -0.06
C VAL A 65 -10.17 -12.70 -0.86
N PRO A 66 -11.00 -13.71 -0.50
CA PRO A 66 -11.11 -14.93 -1.31
C PRO A 66 -11.65 -14.70 -2.71
N ILE A 67 -12.63 -13.79 -2.90
CA ILE A 67 -13.17 -13.47 -4.22
C ILE A 67 -12.09 -12.88 -5.12
N PHE A 68 -11.32 -11.91 -4.61
CA PHE A 68 -10.22 -11.30 -5.37
C PHE A 68 -9.10 -12.30 -5.65
N ARG A 69 -8.75 -13.17 -4.68
CA ARG A 69 -7.78 -14.25 -4.90
C ARG A 69 -8.21 -15.23 -5.98
N GLN A 70 -9.47 -15.64 -5.98
CA GLN A 70 -10.03 -16.51 -7.00
C GLN A 70 -9.99 -15.85 -8.39
N ARG A 71 -10.33 -14.57 -8.45
CA ARG A 71 -10.42 -13.82 -9.72
C ARG A 71 -9.04 -13.45 -10.28
N PHE A 72 -8.07 -13.20 -9.40
CA PHE A 72 -6.70 -12.77 -9.74
C PHE A 72 -5.67 -13.65 -9.02
N PRO A 73 -5.52 -14.92 -9.43
CA PRO A 73 -4.76 -15.92 -8.67
C PRO A 73 -3.27 -15.61 -8.52
N THR A 74 -2.69 -14.84 -9.43
CA THR A 74 -1.25 -14.48 -9.44
C THR A 74 -0.96 -13.07 -8.94
N ALA A 75 -1.98 -12.23 -8.72
CA ALA A 75 -1.79 -10.87 -8.26
C ALA A 75 -1.31 -10.83 -6.80
N LEU A 76 -0.50 -9.85 -6.46
CA LEU A 76 -0.25 -9.53 -5.05
C LEU A 76 -1.46 -8.76 -4.50
N LEU A 77 -2.10 -9.33 -3.48
CA LEU A 77 -3.25 -8.72 -2.81
C LEU A 77 -2.81 -8.08 -1.49
N LEU A 78 -3.01 -6.79 -1.36
CA LEU A 78 -2.87 -6.05 -0.11
C LEU A 78 -4.27 -5.76 0.45
N ALA A 79 -4.48 -6.00 1.73
CA ALA A 79 -5.71 -5.64 2.44
C ALA A 79 -5.45 -4.40 3.30
N ASP A 80 -6.05 -3.28 2.92
CA ASP A 80 -6.00 -2.01 3.66
C ASP A 80 -7.02 -2.05 4.81
N MET A 81 -6.65 -2.76 5.88
CA MET A 81 -7.53 -3.01 7.01
C MET A 81 -7.71 -1.80 7.90
N LYS A 82 -6.72 -0.91 7.95
CA LYS A 82 -6.67 0.18 8.92
C LYS A 82 -6.92 -0.32 10.35
N THR A 83 -6.34 -1.48 10.66
CA THR A 83 -6.45 -2.11 11.98
C THR A 83 -5.96 -1.15 13.04
N MET A 84 -6.79 -0.94 14.07
CA MET A 84 -6.46 -0.14 15.23
C MET A 84 -6.32 -1.00 16.50
N ASP A 85 -7.02 -2.15 16.54
CA ASP A 85 -6.99 -3.15 17.59
C ASP A 85 -7.38 -4.52 17.01
N GLY A 86 -7.11 -5.61 17.73
CA GLY A 86 -7.46 -6.96 17.27
C GLY A 86 -6.62 -7.46 16.09
N GLY A 87 -5.38 -7.01 15.94
CA GLY A 87 -4.51 -7.28 14.80
C GLY A 87 -4.31 -8.77 14.50
N GLU A 88 -4.29 -9.64 15.51
CA GLU A 88 -4.22 -11.10 15.32
C GLU A 88 -5.41 -11.62 14.50
N GLY A 89 -6.64 -11.24 14.89
CA GLY A 89 -7.86 -11.70 14.22
C GLY A 89 -7.95 -11.22 12.77
N GLU A 90 -7.61 -9.95 12.53
CA GLU A 90 -7.65 -9.35 11.20
C GLU A 90 -6.55 -9.93 10.29
N ALA A 91 -5.33 -10.09 10.78
CA ALA A 91 -4.24 -10.73 10.03
C ALA A 91 -4.57 -12.18 9.64
N ASN A 92 -5.17 -12.96 10.56
CA ASN A 92 -5.66 -14.30 10.25
C ASN A 92 -6.72 -14.29 9.14
N ALA A 93 -7.66 -13.33 9.16
CA ALA A 93 -8.68 -13.22 8.12
C ALA A 93 -8.08 -12.87 6.75
N VAL A 94 -7.11 -11.98 6.72
CA VAL A 94 -6.42 -11.57 5.48
C VAL A 94 -5.60 -12.73 4.90
N TYR A 95 -4.67 -13.29 5.67
CA TYR A 95 -3.78 -14.33 5.15
C TYR A 95 -4.52 -15.64 4.87
N GLY A 96 -5.48 -16.02 5.73
CA GLY A 96 -6.32 -17.19 5.52
C GLY A 96 -7.23 -17.09 4.31
N GLY A 97 -7.64 -15.87 3.94
CA GLY A 97 -8.37 -15.59 2.70
C GLY A 97 -7.50 -15.57 1.43
N GLY A 98 -6.18 -15.66 1.55
CA GLY A 98 -5.25 -15.62 0.42
C GLY A 98 -4.61 -14.26 0.17
N GLY A 99 -4.76 -13.27 1.08
CA GLY A 99 -4.08 -11.98 1.01
C GLY A 99 -2.57 -12.13 1.20
N ASN A 100 -1.78 -11.31 0.54
CA ASN A 100 -0.32 -11.31 0.63
C ASN A 100 0.21 -10.29 1.63
N VAL A 101 -0.44 -9.15 1.72
CA VAL A 101 -0.03 -8.04 2.57
C VAL A 101 -1.22 -7.59 3.41
N ILE A 102 -1.03 -7.39 4.69
CA ILE A 102 -1.94 -6.62 5.53
C ILE A 102 -1.34 -5.24 5.75
N ASP A 103 -2.15 -4.21 5.61
CA ASP A 103 -1.82 -2.84 5.99
C ASP A 103 -2.68 -2.42 7.18
N PHE A 104 -2.01 -1.96 8.24
CA PHE A 104 -2.63 -1.56 9.50
C PHE A 104 -2.14 -0.18 9.94
N LEU A 105 -2.89 0.51 10.79
CA LEU A 105 -2.50 1.84 11.26
C LEU A 105 -1.29 1.77 12.20
N ALA A 106 -0.24 2.51 11.89
CA ALA A 106 0.91 2.67 12.80
C ALA A 106 0.50 3.27 14.16
N LEU A 107 -0.60 4.04 14.18
CA LEU A 107 -1.23 4.58 15.40
C LEU A 107 -1.71 3.50 16.37
N ALA A 108 -1.97 2.27 15.91
CA ALA A 108 -2.31 1.13 16.75
C ALA A 108 -1.18 0.70 17.69
N GLY A 109 0.05 1.14 17.39
CA GLY A 109 1.21 0.94 18.22
C GLY A 109 1.87 -0.42 18.10
N GLU A 110 2.98 -0.58 18.83
CA GLU A 110 3.88 -1.73 18.70
C GLU A 110 3.25 -3.06 19.12
N LYS A 111 2.29 -3.07 20.03
CA LYS A 111 1.64 -4.32 20.47
C LYS A 111 0.81 -4.91 19.35
N THR A 112 0.03 -4.08 18.64
CA THR A 112 -0.73 -4.51 17.47
C THR A 112 0.21 -4.90 16.34
N ALA A 113 1.27 -4.14 16.08
CA ALA A 113 2.29 -4.49 15.09
C ALA A 113 2.90 -5.88 15.34
N LYS A 114 3.30 -6.18 16.57
CA LYS A 114 3.83 -7.49 16.97
C LYS A 114 2.82 -8.62 16.82
N ALA A 115 1.56 -8.38 17.16
CA ALA A 115 0.48 -9.37 16.97
C ALA A 115 0.27 -9.71 15.48
N VAL A 116 0.19 -8.70 14.62
CA VAL A 116 0.10 -8.87 13.15
C VAL A 116 1.32 -9.63 12.61
N CYS A 117 2.53 -9.24 13.03
CA CYS A 117 3.77 -9.88 12.59
C CYS A 117 3.87 -11.35 13.04
N ALA A 118 3.40 -11.69 14.23
CA ALA A 118 3.40 -13.09 14.71
C ALA A 118 2.50 -13.98 13.83
N VAL A 119 1.31 -13.50 13.45
CA VAL A 119 0.43 -14.20 12.50
C VAL A 119 1.10 -14.35 11.14
N ARG A 120 1.65 -13.26 10.59
CA ARG A 120 2.41 -13.29 9.34
C ARG A 120 3.48 -14.38 9.36
N ASP A 121 4.26 -14.46 10.42
CA ASP A 121 5.36 -15.42 10.54
C ASP A 121 4.86 -16.85 10.62
N THR A 122 3.72 -17.10 11.28
CA THR A 122 3.05 -18.40 11.27
C THR A 122 2.68 -18.82 9.85
N PHE A 123 2.08 -17.92 9.05
CA PHE A 123 1.73 -18.21 7.65
C PHE A 123 2.96 -18.37 6.75
N ARG A 124 4.05 -17.63 6.99
CA ARG A 124 5.32 -17.81 6.29
C ARG A 124 5.96 -19.17 6.54
N GLN A 125 5.88 -19.64 7.77
CA GLN A 125 6.40 -20.97 8.14
C GLN A 125 5.56 -22.09 7.54
N ALA A 126 4.24 -21.93 7.52
CA ALA A 126 3.32 -22.94 6.98
C ALA A 126 3.46 -23.08 5.44
N ASP A 127 3.67 -21.98 4.73
CA ASP A 127 3.89 -21.98 3.27
C ASP A 127 4.89 -20.88 2.85
N PRO A 128 6.19 -21.19 2.79
CA PRO A 128 7.23 -20.25 2.40
C PRO A 128 7.16 -19.79 0.94
N ALA A 129 6.43 -20.51 0.08
CA ALA A 129 6.28 -20.17 -1.33
C ALA A 129 5.27 -19.03 -1.56
N ILE A 130 4.40 -18.76 -0.58
CA ILE A 130 3.43 -17.67 -0.66
C ILE A 130 3.97 -16.46 0.11
N PRO A 131 4.17 -15.30 -0.55
CA PRO A 131 4.65 -14.12 0.15
C PRO A 131 3.61 -13.59 1.13
N ARG A 132 4.05 -13.30 2.36
CA ARG A 132 3.23 -12.69 3.41
C ARG A 132 4.00 -11.51 4.01
N LEU A 133 3.44 -10.33 3.99
CA LEU A 133 4.06 -9.09 4.47
C LEU A 133 3.08 -8.33 5.37
N ALA A 134 3.62 -7.57 6.33
CA ALA A 134 2.89 -6.66 7.18
C ALA A 134 3.43 -5.24 6.98
N PHE A 135 2.58 -4.33 6.58
CA PHE A 135 2.91 -2.92 6.41
C PHE A 135 2.19 -2.08 7.47
N ALA A 136 2.84 -1.01 7.88
CA ALA A 136 2.26 -0.04 8.82
C ALA A 136 1.99 1.28 8.11
N ASP A 137 0.73 1.71 8.09
CA ASP A 137 0.28 2.95 7.48
C ASP A 137 0.49 4.14 8.44
N VAL A 138 1.45 4.99 8.13
CA VAL A 138 1.78 6.20 8.87
C VAL A 138 0.93 7.33 8.33
N LEU A 139 -0.20 7.61 9.00
CA LEU A 139 -1.10 8.69 8.60
C LEU A 139 -0.49 10.05 8.88
N ILE A 140 -0.48 10.91 7.87
CA ILE A 140 -0.06 12.30 7.98
C ILE A 140 -1.21 13.26 7.54
N PRO A 141 -1.31 14.48 8.06
CA PRO A 141 -0.50 14.99 9.16
C PRO A 141 -0.82 14.25 10.47
N MET A 142 0.15 13.55 11.02
CA MET A 142 0.06 13.23 12.43
C MET A 142 0.23 14.53 13.19
N GLN A 143 -0.34 14.64 14.36
CA GLN A 143 -0.17 15.84 15.18
C GLN A 143 1.32 16.07 15.46
N GLY A 144 1.93 17.02 14.73
CA GLY A 144 3.35 17.35 14.91
C GLY A 144 4.16 17.46 13.60
N PRO A 145 5.45 17.75 13.72
CA PRO A 145 6.37 17.89 12.59
C PRO A 145 6.66 16.56 11.89
N ALA A 146 7.25 16.62 10.69
CA ALA A 146 7.65 15.44 9.88
C ALA A 146 8.51 14.43 10.66
N GLY A 147 9.28 14.88 11.65
CA GLY A 147 10.05 14.02 12.56
C GLY A 147 9.21 12.95 13.26
N LEU A 148 7.95 13.24 13.60
CA LEU A 148 7.06 12.24 14.20
C LEU A 148 6.74 11.08 13.25
N ALA A 149 6.62 11.33 11.95
CA ALA A 149 6.43 10.29 10.96
C ALA A 149 7.68 9.39 10.87
N VAL A 150 8.88 9.99 10.91
CA VAL A 150 10.16 9.25 10.93
C VAL A 150 10.25 8.38 12.18
N GLU A 151 10.04 8.93 13.38
CA GLU A 151 10.05 8.17 14.63
C GLU A 151 9.04 7.02 14.64
N THR A 152 7.85 7.26 14.06
CA THR A 152 6.81 6.23 13.95
C THR A 152 7.24 5.10 13.02
N ALA A 153 7.80 5.43 11.86
CA ALA A 153 8.34 4.43 10.92
C ALA A 153 9.44 3.57 11.58
N GLU A 154 10.37 4.20 12.28
CA GLU A 154 11.44 3.51 13.01
C GLU A 154 10.89 2.55 14.07
N ARG A 155 9.90 2.98 14.88
CA ARG A 155 9.26 2.13 15.89
C ARG A 155 8.52 0.94 15.25
N MET A 156 7.84 1.15 14.11
CA MET A 156 7.14 0.08 13.42
C MET A 156 8.14 -0.96 12.86
N LEU A 157 9.25 -0.52 12.28
CA LEU A 157 10.30 -1.44 11.83
C LEU A 157 10.94 -2.20 13.00
N ALA A 158 11.18 -1.55 14.12
CA ALA A 158 11.67 -2.20 15.33
C ALA A 158 10.66 -3.23 15.90
N ALA A 159 9.36 -3.04 15.66
CA ALA A 159 8.31 -4.00 16.01
C ALA A 159 8.21 -5.18 15.02
N GLY A 160 8.95 -5.15 13.91
CA GLY A 160 9.10 -6.25 12.97
C GLY A 160 8.26 -6.17 11.69
N VAL A 161 7.67 -5.01 11.35
CA VAL A 161 6.96 -4.85 10.09
C VAL A 161 7.91 -4.92 8.89
N ASP A 162 7.40 -5.27 7.74
CA ASP A 162 8.19 -5.43 6.51
C ASP A 162 8.36 -4.14 5.72
N GLY A 163 7.46 -3.18 5.91
CA GLY A 163 7.48 -1.88 5.24
C GLY A 163 6.52 -0.89 5.88
N VAL A 164 6.57 0.35 5.41
CA VAL A 164 5.71 1.43 5.88
C VAL A 164 5.07 2.17 4.71
N GLY A 165 3.81 2.62 4.89
CA GLY A 165 3.12 3.53 3.99
C GLY A 165 3.11 4.95 4.57
N ILE A 166 3.49 5.96 3.79
CA ILE A 166 3.30 7.36 4.15
C ILE A 166 2.03 7.83 3.50
N HIS A 167 1.00 8.00 4.30
CA HIS A 167 -0.36 8.20 3.83
C HIS A 167 -0.90 9.58 4.21
N LEU A 168 -1.06 10.46 3.22
CA LEU A 168 -1.79 11.70 3.43
C LEU A 168 -3.26 11.40 3.65
N GLN A 169 -3.71 11.62 4.89
CA GLN A 169 -5.05 11.31 5.36
C GLN A 169 -6.11 11.98 4.45
N TYR A 170 -7.09 11.19 4.02
CA TYR A 170 -8.11 11.62 3.07
C TYR A 170 -8.93 12.83 3.57
N ASP A 171 -9.34 12.80 4.84
CA ASP A 171 -10.13 13.90 5.42
C ASP A 171 -9.30 15.16 5.63
N ALA A 172 -8.04 15.03 6.03
CA ALA A 172 -7.12 16.17 6.14
C ALA A 172 -6.89 16.82 4.77
N ARG A 173 -6.68 16.03 3.72
CA ARG A 173 -6.53 16.51 2.34
C ARG A 173 -7.77 17.24 1.84
N ARG A 174 -8.97 16.80 2.22
CA ARG A 174 -10.23 17.47 1.84
C ARG A 174 -10.45 18.76 2.62
N ALA A 175 -10.07 18.78 3.89
CA ALA A 175 -10.19 19.95 4.74
C ALA A 175 -9.19 21.05 4.37
N ASP A 176 -7.98 20.64 3.98
CA ASP A 176 -6.92 21.57 3.56
C ASP A 176 -6.28 21.10 2.22
N PRO A 177 -6.77 21.61 1.09
CA PRO A 177 -6.20 21.29 -0.23
C PRO A 177 -4.72 21.65 -0.38
N ALA A 178 -4.19 22.58 0.41
CA ALA A 178 -2.77 22.96 0.36
C ALA A 178 -1.85 21.81 0.77
N LEU A 179 -2.29 20.92 1.65
CA LEU A 179 -1.55 19.70 2.01
C LEU A 179 -1.32 18.77 0.80
N PHE A 180 -2.27 18.77 -0.14
CA PHE A 180 -2.17 17.95 -1.34
C PHE A 180 -1.43 18.65 -2.48
N GLN A 181 -1.66 19.94 -2.67
CA GLN A 181 -1.06 20.73 -3.75
C GLN A 181 0.38 21.15 -3.47
N GLY A 182 0.77 21.19 -2.18
CA GLY A 182 2.11 21.55 -1.73
C GLY A 182 3.09 20.36 -1.73
N SER A 183 4.27 20.60 -1.16
CA SER A 183 5.32 19.59 -1.02
C SER A 183 5.18 18.72 0.24
N TYR A 184 4.20 18.97 1.11
CA TYR A 184 4.12 18.34 2.42
C TYR A 184 4.19 16.80 2.37
N LEU A 185 3.38 16.16 1.51
CA LEU A 185 3.42 14.70 1.33
C LEU A 185 4.79 14.22 0.87
N THR A 186 5.35 14.90 -0.14
CA THR A 186 6.64 14.51 -0.73
C THR A 186 7.81 14.75 0.24
N ASP A 187 7.77 15.83 1.01
CA ASP A 187 8.81 16.14 1.99
C ASP A 187 8.83 15.12 3.14
N VAL A 188 7.65 14.77 3.67
CA VAL A 188 7.55 13.72 4.71
C VAL A 188 7.96 12.36 4.18
N ALA A 189 7.53 12.00 2.97
CA ALA A 189 7.90 10.74 2.34
C ALA A 189 9.42 10.64 2.11
N CYS A 190 10.06 11.73 1.67
CA CYS A 190 11.53 11.78 1.53
C CYS A 190 12.23 11.63 2.88
N ALA A 191 11.80 12.35 3.92
CA ALA A 191 12.40 12.26 5.25
C ALA A 191 12.32 10.84 5.82
N VAL A 192 11.18 10.17 5.67
CA VAL A 192 11.05 8.76 6.09
C VAL A 192 11.91 7.85 5.22
N PHE A 193 11.94 8.06 3.92
CA PHE A 193 12.77 7.25 3.00
C PHE A 193 14.27 7.40 3.29
N GLU A 194 14.74 8.58 3.60
CA GLU A 194 16.13 8.83 4.01
C GLU A 194 16.50 8.09 5.31
N SER A 195 15.54 7.95 6.22
CA SER A 195 15.76 7.24 7.49
C SER A 195 15.70 5.72 7.37
N VAL A 196 14.72 5.17 6.63
CA VAL A 196 14.43 3.73 6.67
C VAL A 196 14.48 3.02 5.31
N GLY A 197 14.62 3.74 4.20
CA GLY A 197 14.49 3.19 2.85
C GLY A 197 15.59 2.18 2.47
N ASP A 198 16.73 2.20 3.13
CA ASP A 198 17.80 1.20 2.99
C ASP A 198 17.43 -0.13 3.65
N ARG A 199 16.53 -0.12 4.63
CA ARG A 199 16.12 -1.28 5.44
C ARG A 199 14.74 -1.84 5.07
N ALA A 200 13.83 -0.99 4.60
CA ALA A 200 12.46 -1.38 4.33
C ALA A 200 11.82 -0.62 3.15
N PRO A 201 10.82 -1.21 2.46
CA PRO A 201 9.97 -0.48 1.54
C PRO A 201 9.29 0.73 2.20
N VAL A 202 9.26 1.85 1.46
CA VAL A 202 8.47 3.03 1.81
C VAL A 202 7.49 3.28 0.67
N GLN A 203 6.20 3.07 0.94
CA GLN A 203 5.13 3.40 0.01
C GLN A 203 4.63 4.83 0.22
N VAL A 204 4.16 5.46 -0.85
CA VAL A 204 3.54 6.78 -0.77
C VAL A 204 2.09 6.70 -1.21
N VAL A 205 1.19 7.15 -0.34
CA VAL A 205 -0.27 7.01 -0.44
C VAL A 205 -0.94 8.36 -0.22
N GLY A 206 -2.15 8.53 -0.72
CA GLY A 206 -2.98 9.71 -0.42
C GLY A 206 -3.31 10.56 -1.64
N GLY A 207 -3.55 9.92 -2.78
CA GLY A 207 -4.00 10.58 -4.01
C GLY A 207 -2.86 11.26 -4.77
N LEU A 208 -1.71 10.65 -4.75
CA LEU A 208 -0.49 11.11 -5.44
C LEU A 208 -0.76 11.48 -6.90
N SER A 209 -0.29 12.64 -7.34
CA SER A 209 -0.27 12.98 -8.77
C SER A 209 0.92 12.32 -9.47
N ALA A 210 0.84 12.16 -10.79
CA ALA A 210 1.95 11.63 -11.59
C ALA A 210 3.21 12.49 -11.44
N GLU A 211 3.06 13.82 -11.39
CA GLU A 211 4.16 14.75 -11.19
C GLU A 211 4.85 14.57 -9.83
N GLN A 212 4.07 14.43 -8.75
CA GLN A 212 4.61 14.14 -7.42
C GLN A 212 5.33 12.78 -7.38
N ALA A 213 4.73 11.76 -8.01
CA ALA A 213 5.33 10.43 -8.10
C ALA A 213 6.67 10.45 -8.87
N VAL A 214 6.75 11.17 -9.99
CA VAL A 214 7.99 11.39 -10.76
C VAL A 214 9.05 12.09 -9.89
N ALA A 215 8.67 13.11 -9.14
CA ALA A 215 9.60 13.82 -8.25
C ALA A 215 10.17 12.88 -7.16
N LEU A 216 9.31 12.06 -6.56
CA LEU A 216 9.71 11.05 -5.57
C LEU A 216 10.57 9.93 -6.17
N ALA A 217 10.24 9.48 -7.39
CA ALA A 217 11.02 8.47 -8.10
C ALA A 217 12.48 8.92 -8.33
N ARG A 218 12.68 10.19 -8.68
CA ARG A 218 14.01 10.81 -8.83
C ARG A 218 14.77 10.91 -7.51
N LYS A 219 14.07 10.89 -6.37
CA LYS A 219 14.66 10.83 -5.02
C LYS A 219 14.97 9.41 -4.55
N GLY A 220 14.64 8.40 -5.35
CA GLY A 220 14.96 7.01 -5.04
C GLY A 220 13.79 6.17 -4.55
N LEU A 221 12.61 6.75 -4.29
CA LEU A 221 11.41 5.99 -3.92
C LEU A 221 10.97 5.08 -5.08
N ARG A 222 10.41 3.92 -4.75
CA ARG A 222 10.07 2.89 -5.74
C ARG A 222 8.65 2.36 -5.61
N ALA A 223 7.91 2.68 -4.55
CA ALA A 223 6.58 2.12 -4.28
C ALA A 223 5.51 3.23 -4.25
N PHE A 224 4.60 3.21 -5.22
CA PHE A 224 3.60 4.24 -5.43
C PHE A 224 2.20 3.67 -5.42
N VAL A 225 1.29 4.33 -4.68
CA VAL A 225 -0.13 3.95 -4.62
C VAL A 225 -0.96 4.93 -5.45
N ILE A 226 -1.64 4.39 -6.44
CA ILE A 226 -2.61 5.09 -7.27
C ILE A 226 -3.98 4.98 -6.59
N SER A 227 -4.57 6.11 -6.27
CA SER A 227 -5.89 6.18 -5.63
C SER A 227 -6.96 6.60 -6.65
N GLY A 228 -8.15 6.93 -6.20
CA GLY A 228 -9.28 7.29 -7.05
C GLY A 228 -9.06 8.47 -8.02
N ASN A 229 -8.11 9.36 -7.74
CA ASN A 229 -7.73 10.43 -8.66
C ASN A 229 -6.96 9.96 -9.90
N LEU A 230 -6.53 8.68 -9.95
CA LEU A 230 -5.80 8.05 -11.05
C LEU A 230 -4.55 8.84 -11.50
N GLY A 231 -3.82 9.42 -10.54
CA GLY A 231 -2.60 10.19 -10.80
C GLY A 231 -2.81 11.63 -11.29
N LEU A 232 -4.04 12.12 -11.32
CA LEU A 232 -4.32 13.51 -11.67
C LEU A 232 -4.19 14.45 -10.46
N PRO A 233 -3.83 15.73 -10.68
CA PRO A 233 -3.52 16.66 -9.59
C PRO A 233 -4.77 17.26 -8.92
N ASP A 234 -5.77 16.42 -8.66
CA ASP A 234 -7.01 16.79 -7.96
C ASP A 234 -7.49 15.67 -7.02
N ALA A 235 -8.54 15.92 -6.25
CA ALA A 235 -9.08 14.98 -5.28
C ALA A 235 -10.32 14.22 -5.79
N LYS A 236 -10.65 14.30 -7.09
CA LYS A 236 -11.84 13.67 -7.65
C LYS A 236 -11.63 12.19 -7.90
N SER A 237 -12.52 11.35 -7.38
CA SER A 237 -12.51 9.93 -7.74
C SER A 237 -13.02 9.75 -9.18
N ARG A 238 -12.31 8.88 -9.91
CA ARG A 238 -12.61 8.52 -11.31
C ARG A 238 -12.97 7.06 -11.48
N TYR A 239 -13.24 6.36 -10.40
CA TYR A 239 -13.65 4.96 -10.46
C TYR A 239 -15.04 4.75 -11.11
N GLY A 240 -15.79 5.83 -11.35
CA GLY A 240 -17.03 5.79 -12.13
C GLY A 240 -16.83 5.93 -13.64
N LEU A 241 -15.61 6.13 -14.13
CA LEU A 241 -15.32 6.18 -15.57
C LEU A 241 -15.43 4.79 -16.22
N PRO A 242 -15.61 4.72 -17.55
CA PRO A 242 -15.47 3.48 -18.30
C PRO A 242 -14.11 2.81 -18.05
N ALA A 243 -14.08 1.48 -18.00
CA ALA A 243 -12.87 0.71 -17.69
C ALA A 243 -11.66 1.08 -18.57
N GLY A 244 -11.85 1.32 -19.86
CA GLY A 244 -10.78 1.72 -20.78
C GLY A 244 -10.21 3.11 -20.50
N GLU A 245 -11.00 4.02 -19.92
CA GLU A 245 -10.49 5.31 -19.47
C GLU A 245 -9.69 5.18 -18.17
N ILE A 246 -10.17 4.36 -17.23
CA ILE A 246 -9.44 4.03 -16.01
C ILE A 246 -8.08 3.41 -16.37
N GLU A 247 -8.07 2.41 -17.24
CA GLU A 247 -6.85 1.76 -17.73
C GLU A 247 -5.88 2.77 -18.34
N ARG A 248 -6.36 3.66 -19.21
CA ARG A 248 -5.52 4.68 -19.85
C ARG A 248 -4.85 5.60 -18.82
N HIS A 249 -5.61 6.15 -17.88
CA HIS A 249 -5.04 7.02 -16.83
C HIS A 249 -3.98 6.31 -15.99
N ILE A 250 -4.23 5.07 -15.60
CA ILE A 250 -3.26 4.27 -14.84
C ILE A 250 -2.02 3.99 -15.68
N ARG A 251 -2.17 3.62 -16.95
CA ARG A 251 -1.07 3.37 -17.88
C ARG A 251 -0.20 4.61 -18.07
N ASP A 252 -0.83 5.78 -18.22
CA ASP A 252 -0.13 7.06 -18.34
C ASP A 252 0.69 7.38 -17.09
N PHE A 253 0.12 7.13 -15.88
CA PHE A 253 0.83 7.29 -14.62
C PHE A 253 2.05 6.34 -14.54
N VAL A 254 1.83 5.05 -14.80
CA VAL A 254 2.90 4.03 -14.79
C VAL A 254 4.01 4.40 -15.76
N ALA A 255 3.68 4.82 -16.98
CA ALA A 255 4.65 5.20 -18.00
C ALA A 255 5.48 6.42 -17.58
N GLN A 256 4.83 7.48 -17.07
CA GLN A 256 5.52 8.70 -16.63
C GLN A 256 6.49 8.43 -15.48
N VAL A 257 6.07 7.66 -14.46
CA VAL A 257 6.91 7.35 -13.32
C VAL A 257 8.06 6.40 -13.72
N SER A 258 7.79 5.41 -14.56
CA SER A 258 8.83 4.48 -15.04
C SER A 258 9.91 5.16 -15.88
N ALA A 259 9.58 6.25 -16.55
CA ALA A 259 10.54 7.05 -17.32
C ALA A 259 11.40 8.00 -16.46
N ALA A 260 11.14 8.08 -15.15
CA ALA A 260 11.83 9.00 -14.23
C ALA A 260 13.15 8.45 -13.65
N SER A 261 13.52 7.23 -14.03
CA SER A 261 14.73 6.53 -13.57
C SER A 261 16.02 7.07 -14.20
#